data_c43e6a773963a7fac42a99f7a5a2e6fd
#
_entry.id   c43e6a773963a7fac42a99f7a5a2e6fd
#
_cell.length_a   1.000
_cell.length_b   1.000
_cell.length_c   1.000
_cell.angle_alpha   90.00
_cell.angle_beta   90.00
_cell.angle_gamma   90.00
#
_symmetry.space_group_name_H-M   'P 1'
#
loop_
_entity.id
_entity.type
_entity.pdbx_description
1 polymer ?
#
loop_
_entity_poly.entity_id
_entity_poly.type
_entity_poly.pdbx_seq_one_letter_code
_entity_poly.pdbx_strand_id
1 'polypeptide(L)'
;MTTHVAPKSEQPRAELRKAQVLDAATECFRGQGFHNTSMAQISKAASMSVGHIYHYFENKEAIISAIVDRELQYLLTVCQRIREKSAGGDLLHAATDAQFVIQETLNNHDAPLMLEIIAEAARNPSVAQIV
;
A
#
# COMPACT_ATOMS: atom_id res chain seq x y z
N MET A 1 14.71 -27.60 27.50
CA MET A 1 15.27 -26.84 26.40
C MET A 1 14.18 -26.03 25.74
N THR A 2 14.07 -24.81 26.15
CA THR A 2 13.11 -23.89 25.60
C THR A 2 13.69 -23.21 24.40
N THR A 3 13.32 -23.64 23.22
CA THR A 3 13.46 -22.83 22.03
C THR A 3 12.65 -21.56 22.28
N HIS A 4 13.34 -20.48 22.48
CA HIS A 4 12.72 -19.18 22.59
C HIS A 4 12.21 -18.80 21.20
N VAL A 5 11.02 -19.25 20.89
CA VAL A 5 10.29 -18.73 19.74
C VAL A 5 9.90 -17.32 20.15
N ALA A 6 10.49 -16.32 19.49
CA ALA A 6 10.04 -14.93 19.60
C ALA A 6 8.51 -14.94 19.53
N PRO A 7 7.82 -14.23 20.42
CA PRO A 7 6.37 -14.32 20.46
C PRO A 7 5.82 -13.96 19.10
N LYS A 8 5.19 -14.93 18.47
CA LYS A 8 4.49 -14.79 17.19
C LYS A 8 3.41 -13.72 17.24
N SER A 9 3.19 -13.14 18.41
CA SER A 9 2.18 -12.11 18.64
C SER A 9 2.67 -10.68 18.42
N GLU A 10 3.99 -10.42 18.44
CA GLU A 10 4.51 -9.05 18.27
C GLU A 10 4.64 -8.65 16.81
N GLN A 11 5.12 -9.53 15.94
CA GLN A 11 5.20 -9.26 14.49
C GLN A 11 3.82 -9.05 13.85
N PRO A 12 2.80 -9.90 14.10
CA PRO A 12 1.46 -9.64 13.58
C PRO A 12 0.86 -8.34 14.08
N ARG A 13 1.12 -7.96 15.34
CA ARG A 13 0.63 -6.67 15.87
C ARG A 13 1.28 -5.48 15.20
N ALA A 14 2.59 -5.51 15.01
CA ALA A 14 3.31 -4.43 14.33
C ALA A 14 2.82 -4.28 12.89
N GLU A 15 2.65 -5.37 12.17
CA GLU A 15 2.14 -5.35 10.79
C GLU A 15 0.70 -4.85 10.73
N LEU A 16 -0.17 -5.24 11.67
CA LEU A 16 -1.54 -4.74 11.75
C LEU A 16 -1.58 -3.24 12.05
N ARG A 17 -0.71 -2.77 12.95
CA ARG A 17 -0.61 -1.34 13.27
C ARG A 17 -0.12 -0.53 12.09
N LYS A 18 0.89 -1.02 11.38
CA LYS A 18 1.38 -0.38 10.15
C LYS A 18 0.28 -0.31 9.09
N ALA A 19 -0.42 -1.41 8.86
CA ALA A 19 -1.54 -1.45 7.93
C ALA A 19 -2.63 -0.44 8.31
N GLN A 20 -2.94 -0.33 9.60
CA GLN A 20 -3.91 0.64 10.10
C GLN A 20 -3.48 2.07 9.80
N VAL A 21 -2.20 2.39 9.95
CA VAL A 21 -1.66 3.71 9.59
C VAL A 21 -1.74 3.95 8.10
N LEU A 22 -1.37 2.96 7.28
CA LEU A 22 -1.41 3.08 5.82
C LEU A 22 -2.83 3.28 5.31
N ASP A 23 -3.80 2.57 5.87
CA ASP A 23 -5.21 2.72 5.48
C ASP A 23 -5.74 4.11 5.85
N ALA A 24 -5.42 4.59 7.04
CA ALA A 24 -5.81 5.93 7.50
C ALA A 24 -5.16 7.03 6.63
N ALA A 25 -3.86 6.87 6.34
CA ALA A 25 -3.13 7.81 5.49
C ALA A 25 -3.70 7.84 4.07
N THR A 26 -4.03 6.67 3.53
CA THR A 26 -4.65 6.54 2.21
C THR A 26 -5.95 7.35 2.13
N GLU A 27 -6.80 7.23 3.13
CA GLU A 27 -8.05 8.00 3.17
C GLU A 27 -7.80 9.51 3.27
N CYS A 28 -6.85 9.92 4.10
CA CYS A 28 -6.49 11.33 4.22
C CYS A 28 -5.94 11.90 2.92
N PHE A 29 -5.04 11.16 2.27
CA PHE A 29 -4.43 11.59 1.01
C PHE A 29 -5.47 11.67 -0.10
N ARG A 30 -6.39 10.72 -0.15
CA ARG A 30 -7.48 10.72 -1.12
C ARG A 30 -8.41 11.90 -0.95
N GLY A 31 -8.75 12.23 0.30
CA GLY A 31 -9.71 13.30 0.62
C GLY A 31 -9.13 14.71 0.54
N GLN A 32 -7.88 14.90 0.95
CA GLN A 32 -7.27 16.21 1.12
C GLN A 32 -6.01 16.42 0.29
N GLY A 33 -5.47 15.37 -0.31
CA GLY A 33 -4.17 15.37 -0.97
C GLY A 33 -3.02 15.20 0.01
N PHE A 34 -1.88 14.78 -0.52
CA PHE A 34 -0.68 14.54 0.28
C PHE A 34 -0.20 15.80 0.99
N HIS A 35 -0.11 16.91 0.23
CA HIS A 35 0.44 18.15 0.74
C HIS A 35 -0.37 18.72 1.91
N ASN A 36 -1.69 18.58 1.87
CA ASN A 36 -2.60 19.12 2.87
C ASN A 36 -2.85 18.18 4.05
N THR A 37 -2.25 17.00 4.05
CA THR A 37 -2.41 16.02 5.13
C THR A 37 -1.24 16.10 6.09
N SER A 38 -1.52 16.23 7.38
CA SER A 38 -0.52 16.24 8.44
C SER A 38 -0.43 14.88 9.13
N MET A 39 0.70 14.62 9.79
CA MET A 39 0.86 13.44 10.64
C MET A 39 -0.21 13.41 11.75
N ALA A 40 -0.59 14.57 12.28
CA ALA A 40 -1.65 14.67 13.29
C ALA A 40 -3.01 14.22 12.75
N GLN A 41 -3.34 14.55 11.51
CA GLN A 41 -4.58 14.13 10.86
C GLN A 41 -4.59 12.61 10.63
N ILE A 42 -3.46 12.05 10.20
CA ILE A 42 -3.31 10.60 10.04
C ILE A 42 -3.47 9.90 11.38
N SER A 43 -2.86 10.44 12.43
CA SER A 43 -2.97 9.94 13.81
C SER A 43 -4.43 9.87 14.24
N LYS A 44 -5.16 10.93 14.02
CA LYS A 44 -6.59 11.00 14.36
C LYS A 44 -7.40 9.97 13.58
N ALA A 45 -7.17 9.87 12.29
CA ALA A 45 -7.85 8.91 11.42
C ALA A 45 -7.52 7.46 11.78
N ALA A 46 -6.28 7.20 12.20
CA ALA A 46 -5.82 5.87 12.60
C ALA A 46 -6.20 5.50 14.04
N SER A 47 -6.74 6.43 14.82
CA SER A 47 -7.00 6.26 16.25
C SER A 47 -5.74 5.88 17.03
N MET A 48 -4.63 6.50 16.68
CA MET A 48 -3.32 6.30 17.32
C MET A 48 -2.72 7.64 17.69
N SER A 49 -1.83 7.64 18.68
CA SER A 49 -1.06 8.85 19.01
C SER A 49 -0.06 9.16 17.89
N VAL A 50 0.29 10.43 17.73
CA VAL A 50 1.31 10.85 16.76
C VAL A 50 2.64 10.17 17.07
N GLY A 51 3.03 10.06 18.33
CA GLY A 51 4.25 9.38 18.75
C GLY A 51 4.25 7.90 18.34
N HIS A 52 3.09 7.24 18.40
CA HIS A 52 2.96 5.85 17.99
C HIS A 52 3.18 5.70 16.47
N ILE A 53 2.66 6.65 15.68
CA ILE A 53 2.88 6.64 14.22
C ILE A 53 4.37 6.86 13.91
N TYR A 54 5.02 7.83 14.58
CA TYR A 54 6.45 8.09 14.39
C TYR A 54 7.33 6.90 14.80
N HIS A 55 6.82 6.00 15.63
CA HIS A 55 7.50 4.75 15.93
C HIS A 55 7.64 3.85 14.69
N TYR A 56 6.68 3.90 13.78
CA TYR A 56 6.68 3.06 12.57
C TYR A 56 7.14 3.81 11.31
N PHE A 57 6.85 5.09 11.21
CA PHE A 57 7.12 5.89 10.01
C PHE A 57 7.74 7.23 10.40
N GLU A 58 8.89 7.52 9.86
CA GLU A 58 9.66 8.71 10.19
C GLU A 58 8.97 10.01 9.75
N ASN A 59 8.28 9.96 8.61
CA ASN A 59 7.62 11.13 8.00
C ASN A 59 6.53 10.69 7.02
N LYS A 60 5.85 11.65 6.39
CA LYS A 60 4.83 11.35 5.38
C LYS A 60 5.39 10.62 4.18
N GLU A 61 6.60 10.97 3.76
CA GLU A 61 7.27 10.33 2.62
C GLU A 61 7.51 8.85 2.88
N ALA A 62 7.88 8.49 4.11
CA ALA A 62 8.01 7.08 4.51
C ALA A 62 6.68 6.34 4.44
N ILE A 63 5.58 7.00 4.78
CA ILE A 63 4.24 6.44 4.66
C ILE A 63 3.89 6.21 3.19
N ILE A 64 4.15 7.18 2.31
CA ILE A 64 3.94 7.02 0.87
C ILE A 64 4.78 5.87 0.32
N SER A 65 6.03 5.79 0.71
CA SER A 65 6.92 4.70 0.29
C SER A 65 6.31 3.34 0.63
N ALA A 66 5.79 3.20 1.84
CA ALA A 66 5.16 1.96 2.28
C ALA A 66 3.86 1.67 1.51
N ILE A 67 3.09 2.70 1.18
CA ILE A 67 1.88 2.55 0.35
C ILE A 67 2.26 2.07 -1.05
N VAL A 68 3.25 2.69 -1.67
CA VAL A 68 3.74 2.30 -3.00
C VAL A 68 4.25 0.86 -2.99
N ASP A 69 5.01 0.48 -1.97
CA ASP A 69 5.51 -0.89 -1.82
C ASP A 69 4.35 -1.89 -1.70
N ARG A 70 3.33 -1.56 -0.92
CA ARG A 70 2.14 -2.40 -0.76
C ARG A 70 1.41 -2.59 -2.09
N GLU A 71 1.24 -1.50 -2.84
CA GLU A 71 0.60 -1.53 -4.16
C GLU A 71 1.43 -2.34 -5.16
N LEU A 72 2.75 -2.17 -5.14
CA LEU A 72 3.65 -2.92 -6.00
C LEU A 72 3.61 -4.41 -5.70
N GLN A 73 3.61 -4.80 -4.43
CA GLN A 73 3.49 -6.20 -4.01
C GLN A 73 2.17 -6.80 -4.51
N TYR A 74 1.09 -6.04 -4.43
CA TYR A 74 -0.20 -6.48 -4.93
C TYR A 74 -0.15 -6.71 -6.45
N LEU A 75 0.41 -5.76 -7.20
CA LEU A 75 0.55 -5.88 -8.66
C LEU A 75 1.42 -7.07 -9.04
N LEU A 76 2.51 -7.32 -8.33
CA LEU A 76 3.36 -8.48 -8.57
C LEU A 76 2.60 -9.78 -8.33
N THR A 77 1.77 -9.83 -7.29
CA THR A 77 0.90 -10.98 -7.01
C THR A 77 -0.09 -11.22 -8.15
N VAL A 78 -0.70 -10.15 -8.66
CA VAL A 78 -1.61 -10.21 -9.81
C VAL A 78 -0.90 -10.75 -11.05
N CYS A 79 0.28 -10.23 -11.36
CA CYS A 79 1.08 -10.68 -12.50
C CYS A 79 1.47 -12.15 -12.38
N GLN A 80 1.81 -12.60 -11.18
CA GLN A 80 2.14 -14.00 -10.92
C GLN A 80 0.92 -14.91 -11.15
N ARG A 81 -0.26 -14.51 -10.68
CA ARG A 81 -1.50 -15.25 -10.89
C ARG A 81 -1.83 -15.38 -12.38
N ILE A 82 -1.66 -14.30 -13.14
CA ILE A 82 -1.87 -14.31 -14.59
C ILE A 82 -0.88 -15.28 -15.25
N ARG A 83 0.39 -15.22 -14.86
CA ARG A 83 1.43 -16.09 -15.40
C ARG A 83 1.15 -17.55 -15.12
N GLU A 84 0.73 -17.91 -13.92
CA GLU A 84 0.38 -19.28 -13.54
C GLU A 84 -0.78 -19.82 -14.37
N LYS A 85 -1.81 -19.03 -14.57
CA LYS A 85 -2.96 -19.39 -15.40
C LYS A 85 -2.58 -19.52 -16.87
N SER A 86 -1.66 -18.70 -17.36
CA SER A 86 -1.19 -18.73 -18.76
C SER A 86 -0.33 -19.96 -19.04
N ALA A 87 0.32 -20.54 -18.07
CA ALA A 87 1.15 -21.74 -18.24
C ALA A 87 0.36 -22.98 -18.68
N GLY A 88 -0.97 -22.94 -18.58
CA GLY A 88 -1.85 -24.05 -18.98
C GLY A 88 -2.19 -24.15 -20.45
N GLY A 89 -1.72 -23.27 -21.33
CA GLY A 89 -1.62 -23.53 -22.76
C GLY A 89 -2.57 -22.87 -23.75
N ASP A 90 -3.69 -22.27 -23.37
CA ASP A 90 -4.56 -21.58 -24.34
C ASP A 90 -4.42 -20.07 -24.22
N LEU A 91 -3.90 -19.44 -25.28
CA LEU A 91 -3.66 -18.00 -25.32
C LEU A 91 -4.96 -17.21 -25.16
N LEU A 92 -6.07 -17.70 -25.71
CA LEU A 92 -7.36 -17.02 -25.60
C LEU A 92 -7.88 -17.05 -24.16
N HIS A 93 -7.74 -18.19 -23.49
CA HIS A 93 -8.11 -18.34 -22.08
C HIS A 93 -7.23 -17.47 -21.19
N ALA A 94 -5.93 -17.44 -21.45
CA ALA A 94 -4.97 -16.60 -20.74
C ALA A 94 -5.31 -15.11 -20.86
N ALA A 95 -5.66 -14.68 -22.08
CA ALA A 95 -6.06 -13.29 -22.32
C ALA A 95 -7.35 -12.92 -21.60
N THR A 96 -8.33 -13.82 -21.60
CA THR A 96 -9.61 -13.61 -20.90
C THR A 96 -9.41 -13.56 -19.37
N ASP A 97 -8.60 -14.46 -18.83
CA ASP A 97 -8.26 -14.48 -17.41
C ASP A 97 -7.49 -13.21 -17.00
N ALA A 98 -6.54 -12.78 -17.83
CA ALA A 98 -5.80 -11.55 -17.60
C ALA A 98 -6.74 -10.32 -17.59
N GLN A 99 -7.66 -10.26 -18.55
CA GLN A 99 -8.64 -9.18 -18.61
C GLN A 99 -9.51 -9.15 -17.35
N PHE A 100 -9.98 -10.31 -16.90
CA PHE A 100 -10.79 -10.41 -15.69
C PHE A 100 -10.02 -9.94 -14.46
N VAL A 101 -8.78 -10.40 -14.28
CA VAL A 101 -7.93 -10.01 -13.15
C VAL A 101 -7.63 -8.51 -13.17
N ILE A 102 -7.32 -7.95 -14.35
CA ILE A 102 -7.08 -6.53 -14.51
C ILE A 102 -8.34 -5.73 -14.15
N GLN A 103 -9.49 -6.15 -14.64
CA GLN A 103 -10.76 -5.48 -14.37
C GLN A 103 -11.08 -5.48 -12.87
N GLU A 104 -10.91 -6.65 -12.22
CA GLU A 104 -11.09 -6.78 -10.78
C GLU A 104 -10.12 -5.88 -10.01
N THR A 105 -8.86 -5.83 -10.44
CA THR A 105 -7.84 -4.99 -9.83
C THR A 105 -8.21 -3.51 -9.95
N LEU A 106 -8.64 -3.07 -11.12
CA LEU A 106 -9.03 -1.67 -11.34
C LEU A 106 -10.27 -1.29 -10.52
N ASN A 107 -11.20 -2.23 -10.32
CA ASN A 107 -12.40 -1.99 -9.53
C ASN A 107 -12.11 -1.92 -8.03
N ASN A 108 -11.15 -2.72 -7.56
CA ASN A 108 -10.83 -2.83 -6.13
C ASN A 108 -9.68 -1.93 -5.71
N HIS A 109 -8.92 -1.42 -6.66
CA HIS A 109 -7.78 -0.58 -6.39
C HIS A 109 -8.11 0.89 -6.45
N ASP A 110 -7.38 1.64 -5.66
CA ASP A 110 -7.58 3.05 -5.49
C ASP A 110 -6.87 3.85 -6.59
N ALA A 111 -7.46 3.87 -7.78
CA ALA A 111 -6.93 4.66 -8.88
C ALA A 111 -6.81 6.16 -8.53
N PRO A 112 -7.77 6.79 -7.82
CA PRO A 112 -7.60 8.17 -7.36
C PRO A 112 -6.38 8.37 -6.47
N LEU A 113 -6.07 7.43 -5.58
CA LEU A 113 -4.88 7.51 -4.75
C LEU A 113 -3.60 7.45 -5.58
N MET A 114 -3.53 6.55 -6.55
CA MET A 114 -2.35 6.43 -7.42
C MET A 114 -2.14 7.70 -8.24
N LEU A 115 -3.22 8.30 -8.74
CA LEU A 115 -3.14 9.57 -9.44
C LEU A 115 -2.64 10.70 -8.52
N GLU A 116 -3.09 10.72 -7.27
CA GLU A 116 -2.63 11.70 -6.29
C GLU A 116 -1.14 11.54 -5.98
N ILE A 117 -0.64 10.32 -5.84
CA ILE A 117 0.78 10.04 -5.61
C ILE A 117 1.61 10.49 -6.82
N ILE A 118 1.16 10.19 -8.03
CA ILE A 118 1.84 10.59 -9.26
C ILE A 118 1.86 12.12 -9.39
N ALA A 119 0.73 12.77 -9.09
CA ALA A 119 0.64 14.23 -9.11
C ALA A 119 1.59 14.87 -8.08
N GLU A 120 1.69 14.28 -6.89
CA GLU A 120 2.64 14.75 -5.89
C GLU A 120 4.08 14.53 -6.32
N ALA A 121 4.39 13.41 -6.97
CA ALA A 121 5.72 13.12 -7.51
C ALA A 121 6.16 14.19 -8.51
N ALA A 122 5.22 14.75 -9.28
CA ALA A 122 5.52 15.82 -10.23
C ALA A 122 5.92 17.14 -9.54
N ARG A 123 5.51 17.32 -8.28
CA ARG A 123 5.77 18.55 -7.50
C ARG A 123 6.84 18.38 -6.43
N ASN A 124 7.06 17.15 -5.98
CA ASN A 124 7.86 16.84 -4.80
C ASN A 124 8.96 15.86 -5.17
N PRO A 125 10.24 16.32 -5.22
CA PRO A 125 11.35 15.43 -5.60
C PRO A 125 11.52 14.23 -4.66
N SER A 126 11.19 14.36 -3.38
CA SER A 126 11.29 13.25 -2.43
C SER A 126 10.30 12.14 -2.78
N VAL A 127 9.10 12.49 -3.21
CA VAL A 127 8.09 11.53 -3.66
C VAL A 127 8.47 10.96 -5.03
N ALA A 128 9.02 11.78 -5.92
CA ALA A 128 9.47 11.34 -7.24
C ALA A 128 10.53 10.24 -7.15
N GLN A 129 11.39 10.27 -6.15
CA GLN A 129 12.40 9.24 -5.93
C GLN A 129 11.81 7.90 -5.47
N ILE A 130 10.63 7.93 -4.85
CA ILE A 130 9.92 6.73 -4.38
C ILE A 130 9.22 6.03 -5.54
N VAL A 131 8.68 6.81 -6.46
CA VAL A 131 7.92 6.31 -7.60
C VAL A 131 8.85 6.10 -8.80
#